data_39c6838fe6b1d7a7c3b17cc46aa7123b
#
_entry.id   39c6838fe6b1d7a7c3b17cc46aa7123b
#
_cell.length_a   1.000
_cell.length_b   1.000
_cell.length_c   1.000
_cell.angle_alpha   90.00
_cell.angle_beta   90.00
_cell.angle_gamma   90.00
#
_symmetry.space_group_name_H-M   'P 1'
#
loop_
_entity.id
_entity.type
_entity.pdbx_description
1 polymer ?
#
loop_
_entity_poly.entity_id
_entity_poly.type
_entity_poly.pdbx_seq_one_letter_code
_entity_poly.pdbx_strand_id
1 'polypeptide(L)' 'MHAYRCHFLDEHDRIAGEMIIHGDDLADAIDQALVMLKERPHFYAFELWEGETLAYCSPLNEVG' A
#
# COMPACT_ATOMS: atom_id res chain seq x y z
N MET A 1 9.16 5.38 -15.13
CA MET A 1 8.70 5.68 -13.76
C MET A 1 7.19 5.56 -13.68
N HIS A 2 6.71 4.94 -12.64
CA HIS A 2 5.29 4.71 -12.44
C HIS A 2 4.81 5.43 -11.19
N ALA A 3 3.55 5.84 -11.21
CA ALA A 3 2.93 6.45 -10.05
C ALA A 3 1.80 5.53 -9.58
N TYR A 4 1.81 5.22 -8.29
CA TYR A 4 0.80 4.35 -7.69
C TYR A 4 0.09 5.11 -6.59
N ARG A 5 -1.22 4.95 -6.52
CA ARG A 5 -1.99 5.49 -5.40
C ARG A 5 -1.96 4.44 -4.30
N CYS A 6 -1.46 4.84 -3.15
CA CYS A 6 -1.34 3.93 -2.01
C CYS A 6 -2.38 4.29 -0.97
N HIS A 7 -3.23 3.33 -0.63
CA HIS A 7 -4.20 3.48 0.45
C HIS A 7 -3.71 2.64 1.62
N PHE A 8 -3.53 3.27 2.77
CA PHE A 8 -3.20 2.55 3.98
C PHE A 8 -4.48 2.29 4.75
N LEU A 9 -4.64 1.06 5.17
CA LEU A 9 -5.86 0.62 5.85
C LEU A 9 -5.58 0.38 7.32
N ASP A 10 -6.58 0.69 8.15
CA ASP A 10 -6.49 0.41 9.58
C ASP A 10 -6.98 -1.01 9.86
N GLU A 11 -7.05 -1.34 11.15
CA GLU A 11 -7.44 -2.70 11.55
C GLU A 11 -8.92 -3.01 11.24
N HIS A 12 -9.68 -2.00 10.84
CA HIS A 12 -11.09 -2.15 10.47
C HIS A 12 -11.30 -2.10 8.97
N ASP A 13 -10.22 -2.23 8.19
CA ASP A 13 -10.25 -2.16 6.72
C ASP A 13 -10.74 -0.83 6.19
N ARG A 14 -10.55 0.24 6.96
CA ARG A 14 -10.88 1.59 6.51
C ARG A 14 -9.63 2.30 6.06
N ILE A 15 -9.79 3.22 5.12
CA ILE A 15 -8.67 4.00 4.63
C ILE A 15 -8.24 4.99 5.71
N ALA A 16 -7.05 4.76 6.26
CA ALA A 16 -6.48 5.60 7.31
C ALA A 16 -5.52 6.63 6.73
N GLY A 17 -5.05 6.42 5.50
CA GLY A 17 -4.16 7.37 4.84
C GLY A 17 -4.08 7.07 3.36
N GLU A 18 -3.66 8.08 2.60
CA GLU A 18 -3.54 7.94 1.16
C GLU A 18 -2.36 8.78 0.70
N MET A 19 -1.61 8.25 -0.26
CA MET A 19 -0.50 9.01 -0.84
C MET A 19 -0.16 8.44 -2.21
N ILE A 20 0.60 9.22 -2.97
CA ILE A 20 1.12 8.78 -4.26
C ILE A 20 2.55 8.33 -4.07
N ILE A 21 2.86 7.13 -4.54
CA ILE A 21 4.20 6.56 -4.48
C ILE A 21 4.75 6.49 -5.89
N HIS A 22 5.93 7.05 -6.09
CA HIS A 22 6.62 6.98 -7.37
C HIS A 22 7.71 5.94 -7.27
N GLY A 23 7.71 4.99 -8.20
CA GLY A 23 8.69 3.93 -8.22
C GLY A 23 9.04 3.55 -9.65
N ASP A 24 10.17 2.87 -9.80
CA ASP A 24 10.58 2.39 -11.11
C ASP A 24 9.67 1.26 -11.60
N ASP A 25 9.20 0.45 -10.68
CA ASP A 25 8.27 -0.63 -10.99
C ASP A 25 7.45 -0.93 -9.75
N LEU A 26 6.59 -1.93 -9.86
CA LEU A 26 5.70 -2.29 -8.77
C LEU A 26 6.47 -2.76 -7.53
N ALA A 27 7.55 -3.52 -7.73
CA ALA A 27 8.34 -4.02 -6.61
C ALA A 27 8.91 -2.86 -5.79
N ASP A 28 9.38 -1.81 -6.48
CA ASP A 28 9.92 -0.64 -5.81
C ASP A 28 8.83 0.07 -5.00
N ALA A 29 7.63 0.19 -5.58
CA ALA A 29 6.52 0.81 -4.89
C ALA A 29 6.12 0.01 -3.66
N ILE A 30 6.12 -1.31 -3.77
CA ILE A 30 5.80 -2.20 -2.64
C ILE A 30 6.79 -1.98 -1.50
N ASP A 31 8.08 -1.92 -1.83
CA ASP A 31 9.11 -1.71 -0.81
C ASP A 31 8.88 -0.39 -0.08
N GLN A 32 8.58 0.67 -0.82
CA GLN A 32 8.34 1.97 -0.21
C GLN A 32 7.12 1.93 0.70
N ALA A 33 6.06 1.28 0.26
CA ALA A 33 4.84 1.18 1.06
C ALA A 33 5.08 0.37 2.32
N LEU A 34 5.87 -0.70 2.23
CA LEU A 34 6.19 -1.52 3.40
C LEU A 34 6.95 -0.73 4.45
N VAL A 35 7.90 0.10 4.03
CA VAL A 35 8.64 0.94 4.95
C VAL A 35 7.70 1.88 5.70
N MET A 36 6.80 2.51 4.95
CA MET A 36 5.84 3.42 5.55
C MET A 36 4.90 2.71 6.51
N LEU A 37 4.47 1.51 6.13
CA LEU A 37 3.58 0.72 6.96
C LEU A 37 4.23 0.40 8.31
N LYS A 38 5.50 0.05 8.29
CA LYS A 38 6.22 -0.28 9.51
C LYS A 38 6.43 0.92 10.41
N GLU A 39 6.50 2.11 9.83
CA GLU A 39 6.74 3.32 10.60
C GLU A 39 5.48 3.89 11.24
N ARG A 40 4.33 3.37 10.88
CA ARG A 40 3.04 3.90 11.35
C ARG A 40 2.26 2.80 12.06
N PRO A 41 2.15 2.87 13.37
CA PRO A 41 1.45 1.81 14.13
C PRO A 41 -0.04 1.76 13.85
N HIS A 42 -0.61 2.82 13.26
CA HIS A 42 -2.03 2.84 12.92
C HIS A 42 -2.34 2.08 11.64
N PHE A 43 -1.34 1.90 10.80
CA PHE A 43 -1.54 1.28 9.49
C PHE A 43 -1.39 -0.22 9.64
N TYR A 44 -2.35 -0.94 9.10
CA TYR A 44 -2.43 -2.38 9.24
C TYR A 44 -2.15 -3.09 7.93
N ALA A 45 -2.56 -2.48 6.82
CA ALA A 45 -2.39 -3.02 5.49
C ALA A 45 -2.32 -1.88 4.49
N PHE A 46 -2.01 -2.21 3.25
CA PHE A 46 -2.02 -1.18 2.20
C PHE A 46 -2.46 -1.78 0.88
N GLU A 47 -2.92 -0.90 -0.02
CA GLU A 47 -3.28 -1.24 -1.38
C GLU A 47 -2.54 -0.29 -2.32
N LEU A 48 -2.03 -0.83 -3.41
CA LEU A 48 -1.41 -0.03 -4.45
C LEU A 48 -2.28 -0.09 -5.70
N TRP A 49 -2.65 1.08 -6.20
CA TRP A 49 -3.50 1.21 -7.36
C TRP A 49 -2.73 1.88 -8.49
N GLU A 50 -2.84 1.32 -9.68
CA GLU A 50 -2.32 1.94 -10.89
C GLU A 50 -3.51 2.33 -11.73
N GLY A 51 -3.84 3.64 -11.72
CA GLY A 51 -5.06 4.09 -12.32
C GLY A 51 -6.25 3.50 -11.57
N GLU A 52 -7.10 2.79 -12.28
CA GLU A 52 -8.27 2.16 -11.70
C GLU A 52 -8.07 0.68 -11.41
N THR A 53 -6.83 0.22 -11.57
CA THR A 53 -6.52 -1.19 -11.38
C THR A 53 -5.77 -1.39 -10.07
N LEU A 54 -6.24 -2.33 -9.27
CA LEU A 54 -5.54 -2.71 -8.05
C LEU A 54 -4.32 -3.51 -8.45
N ALA A 55 -3.14 -2.93 -8.23
CA ALA A 55 -1.88 -3.54 -8.63
C ALA A 55 -1.34 -4.49 -7.57
N TYR A 56 -1.57 -4.16 -6.29
CA TYR A 56 -1.07 -4.98 -5.20
C TYR A 56 -1.87 -4.71 -3.94
N CYS A 57 -2.12 -5.72 -3.19
CA CYS A 57 -2.83 -5.62 -1.91
C CYS A 57 -2.03 -6.42 -0.89
N SER A 58 -1.63 -5.72 0.17
CA SER A 58 -0.90 -6.37 1.23
C SER A 58 -1.89 -6.72 2.33
N PRO A 59 -1.89 -7.66 2.81
CA PRO A 59 -1.65 -8.63 3.40
C PRO A 59 -2.20 -9.66 3.88
N LEU A 60 -2.15 -9.58 3.77
CA LEU A 60 -2.27 -10.32 3.91
C LEU A 60 -2.42 -11.34 4.59
N ASN A 61 -2.80 -11.43 4.93
CA ASN A 61 -3.03 -12.22 5.54
C ASN A 61 -3.28 -13.26 5.51
N GLU A 62 -3.42 -13.68 5.55
CA GLU A 62 -3.63 -14.51 5.47
C GLU A 62 -3.50 -15.54 5.61
N VAL A 63 -3.72 -15.82 5.84
CA VAL A 63 -3.60 -16.66 5.94
C VAL A 63 -3.70 -17.55 6.05
N GLY A 64 -3.62 -17.52 6.04
CA GLY A 64 -4.18 -18.51 6.20
C GLY A 64 -4.18 -19.45 6.62
#